data_6df87a0b9176af69b3ebf5b309a56366
#
_entry.id   6df87a0b9176af69b3ebf5b309a56366
#
_cell.length_a   1.000
_cell.length_b   1.000
_cell.length_c   1.000
_cell.angle_alpha   90.00
_cell.angle_beta   90.00
_cell.angle_gamma   90.00
#
_symmetry.space_group_name_H-M   'P 1'
#
loop_
_entity.id
_entity.type
_entity.pdbx_description
1 polymer ?
#
loop_
_entity_poly.entity_id
_entity_poly.type
_entity_poly.pdbx_seq_one_letter_code
_entity_poly.pdbx_strand_id
1 'polypeptide(L)'
;FNPISPCVDYLEIYNRSDKVIDLSKLMIGTIKESFPNPPDTILKTISNDGRILLPHSYMLISSDNDMVVSHYWTDDNLAGIDKSLCFIETKEFPSFPNTEGRVIVCNKSRKILDEVYYSEKMHYDLLIETKGVSLERISFEDESLDETNWHSASYNVNYGTPGYENSMAMNDIEEVADEEVYIIPEIFSPDGDGFDDNCAVGYRFIENGFTLNISIFNSIGVMVRSLLRNSLVSDEGFVVWDGCDDDAHRVEPGIYIVQVELFDLKGNVKRIRKVVVVATK
;
A
#
# COMPACT_ATOMS: atom_id res chain seq x y z
N PHE A 1 -10.86 -8.62 -1.51
CA PHE A 1 -11.62 -9.88 -1.40
C PHE A 1 -11.29 -10.57 -0.07
N ASN A 2 -12.19 -11.41 0.47
CA ASN A 2 -12.04 -12.15 1.74
C ASN A 2 -11.87 -11.23 2.98
N PRO A 3 -12.79 -10.30 3.24
CA PRO A 3 -12.70 -9.40 4.39
C PRO A 3 -12.91 -10.11 5.73
N ILE A 4 -12.37 -9.55 6.82
CA ILE A 4 -12.68 -9.98 8.19
C ILE A 4 -14.07 -9.46 8.56
N SER A 5 -14.97 -10.37 8.98
CA SER A 5 -16.30 -9.96 9.45
C SER A 5 -16.20 -9.02 10.67
N PRO A 6 -16.95 -7.91 10.72
CA PRO A 6 -18.07 -7.52 9.84
C PRO A 6 -17.69 -6.69 8.61
N CYS A 7 -16.40 -6.50 8.31
CA CYS A 7 -15.95 -5.69 7.17
C CYS A 7 -16.49 -6.21 5.83
N VAL A 8 -16.55 -5.34 4.83
CA VAL A 8 -17.02 -5.62 3.48
C VAL A 8 -15.87 -5.61 2.48
N ASP A 9 -16.08 -6.22 1.31
CA ASP A 9 -15.16 -6.09 0.20
C ASP A 9 -15.05 -4.63 -0.25
N TYR A 10 -13.88 -4.26 -0.71
CA TYR A 10 -13.65 -3.01 -1.42
C TYR A 10 -12.79 -3.18 -2.66
N LEU A 11 -12.90 -2.24 -3.56
CA LEU A 11 -12.06 -2.09 -4.73
C LEU A 11 -11.52 -0.67 -4.74
N GLU A 12 -10.24 -0.53 -5.02
CA GLU A 12 -9.62 0.77 -5.21
C GLU A 12 -9.14 0.94 -6.65
N ILE A 13 -9.33 2.13 -7.18
CA ILE A 13 -8.84 2.54 -8.50
C ILE A 13 -7.94 3.76 -8.33
N TYR A 14 -6.87 3.78 -9.10
CA TYR A 14 -5.92 4.89 -9.16
C TYR A 14 -5.93 5.55 -10.54
N ASN A 15 -5.99 6.87 -10.58
CA ASN A 15 -5.88 7.64 -11.80
C ASN A 15 -4.42 8.02 -12.07
N ARG A 16 -3.69 7.21 -12.83
CA ARG A 16 -2.30 7.48 -13.19
C ARG A 16 -2.09 8.56 -14.25
N SER A 17 -3.15 9.22 -14.71
CA SER A 17 -3.09 10.23 -15.76
C SER A 17 -3.19 11.64 -15.21
N ASP A 18 -2.71 12.62 -15.99
CA ASP A 18 -2.85 14.06 -15.70
C ASP A 18 -4.26 14.62 -15.99
N LYS A 19 -5.24 13.75 -16.22
CA LYS A 19 -6.60 14.13 -16.60
C LYS A 19 -7.60 13.79 -15.52
N VAL A 20 -8.59 14.64 -15.33
CA VAL A 20 -9.75 14.33 -14.50
C VAL A 20 -10.62 13.29 -15.20
N ILE A 21 -11.01 12.25 -14.46
CA ILE A 21 -11.86 11.16 -14.97
C ILE A 21 -13.27 11.29 -14.38
N ASP A 22 -14.28 11.27 -15.25
CA ASP A 22 -15.69 11.20 -14.85
C ASP A 22 -16.08 9.75 -14.55
N LEU A 23 -16.26 9.43 -13.27
CA LEU A 23 -16.58 8.09 -12.81
C LEU A 23 -17.97 7.60 -13.23
N SER A 24 -18.86 8.50 -13.64
CA SER A 24 -20.14 8.11 -14.23
C SER A 24 -20.00 7.43 -15.60
N LYS A 25 -18.84 7.55 -16.24
CA LYS A 25 -18.51 6.90 -17.53
C LYS A 25 -17.84 5.53 -17.34
N LEU A 26 -17.51 5.16 -16.11
CA LEU A 26 -16.85 3.91 -15.79
C LEU A 26 -17.81 2.90 -15.14
N MET A 27 -17.47 1.65 -15.33
CA MET A 27 -18.11 0.50 -14.69
C MET A 27 -17.03 -0.40 -14.12
N ILE A 28 -17.33 -1.03 -12.99
CA ILE A 28 -16.53 -2.08 -12.39
C ILE A 28 -17.31 -3.39 -12.41
N GLY A 29 -16.61 -4.50 -12.38
CA GLY A 29 -17.28 -5.78 -12.34
C GLY A 29 -16.36 -6.98 -12.34
N THR A 30 -16.96 -8.13 -12.55
CA THR A 30 -16.28 -9.41 -12.59
C THR A 30 -16.70 -10.23 -13.81
N ILE A 31 -15.79 -11.08 -14.25
CA ILE A 31 -16.08 -12.10 -15.27
C ILE A 31 -16.05 -13.45 -14.55
N LYS A 32 -17.15 -14.18 -14.62
CA LYS A 32 -17.26 -15.54 -14.06
C LYS A 32 -17.20 -16.55 -15.20
N GLU A 33 -16.18 -17.39 -15.16
CA GLU A 33 -16.09 -18.53 -16.05
C GLU A 33 -17.25 -19.52 -15.75
N SER A 34 -17.93 -19.98 -16.79
CA SER A 34 -19.10 -20.86 -16.66
C SER A 34 -19.09 -21.92 -17.76
N PHE A 35 -18.12 -22.85 -17.68
CA PHE A 35 -18.09 -23.96 -18.66
C PHE A 35 -19.29 -24.93 -18.47
N PRO A 36 -19.97 -25.34 -19.56
CA PRO A 36 -19.72 -25.07 -20.98
C PRO A 36 -20.36 -23.79 -21.55
N ASN A 37 -20.97 -22.97 -20.70
CA ASN A 37 -21.59 -21.71 -21.12
C ASN A 37 -20.52 -20.62 -21.35
N PRO A 38 -20.84 -19.57 -22.15
CA PRO A 38 -19.96 -18.42 -22.24
C PRO A 38 -19.78 -17.73 -20.88
N PRO A 39 -18.65 -17.06 -20.63
CA PRO A 39 -18.40 -16.33 -19.40
C PRO A 39 -19.52 -15.31 -19.11
N ASP A 40 -19.97 -15.27 -17.87
CA ASP A 40 -20.93 -14.27 -17.41
C ASP A 40 -20.19 -13.04 -16.90
N THR A 41 -20.55 -11.87 -17.43
CA THR A 41 -19.93 -10.59 -17.10
C THR A 41 -20.91 -9.73 -16.32
N ILE A 42 -20.64 -9.55 -15.05
CA ILE A 42 -21.43 -8.69 -14.16
C ILE A 42 -20.75 -7.33 -14.09
N LEU A 43 -21.44 -6.29 -14.55
CA LEU A 43 -20.94 -4.91 -14.58
C LEU A 43 -21.87 -3.99 -13.80
N LYS A 44 -21.28 -3.10 -13.00
CA LYS A 44 -21.96 -2.09 -12.21
C LYS A 44 -21.34 -0.72 -12.45
N THR A 45 -22.18 0.30 -12.58
CA THR A 45 -21.72 1.69 -12.69
C THR A 45 -21.09 2.13 -11.37
N ILE A 46 -19.93 2.79 -11.43
CA ILE A 46 -19.22 3.26 -10.21
C ILE A 46 -20.02 4.37 -9.53
N SER A 47 -20.50 5.34 -10.32
CA SER A 47 -21.29 6.45 -9.79
C SER A 47 -22.32 6.90 -10.82
N ASN A 48 -23.44 7.43 -10.34
CA ASN A 48 -24.51 8.01 -11.20
C ASN A 48 -24.58 9.54 -11.08
N ASP A 49 -23.83 10.14 -10.17
CA ASP A 49 -23.95 11.55 -9.76
C ASP A 49 -22.82 12.46 -10.24
N GLY A 50 -22.06 12.03 -11.24
CA GLY A 50 -21.00 12.85 -11.85
C GLY A 50 -19.76 13.01 -10.97
N ARG A 51 -19.48 12.06 -10.07
CA ARG A 51 -18.25 12.02 -9.30
C ARG A 51 -17.04 11.96 -10.23
N ILE A 52 -15.99 12.65 -9.82
CA ILE A 52 -14.73 12.73 -10.57
C ILE A 52 -13.60 12.08 -9.76
N LEU A 53 -12.63 11.54 -10.50
CA LEU A 53 -11.36 11.08 -9.96
C LEU A 53 -10.26 12.01 -10.45
N LEU A 54 -9.61 12.69 -9.52
CA LEU A 54 -8.56 13.66 -9.82
C LEU A 54 -7.31 12.96 -10.38
N PRO A 55 -6.44 13.70 -11.10
CA PRO A 55 -5.12 13.19 -11.45
C PRO A 55 -4.37 12.66 -10.23
N HIS A 56 -3.61 11.58 -10.42
CA HIS A 56 -2.74 10.96 -9.40
C HIS A 56 -3.42 10.75 -8.04
N SER A 57 -4.70 10.38 -8.07
CA SER A 57 -5.47 10.13 -6.83
C SER A 57 -6.15 8.77 -6.83
N TYR A 58 -6.44 8.30 -5.64
CA TYR A 58 -7.12 7.04 -5.37
C TYR A 58 -8.62 7.24 -5.18
N MET A 59 -9.39 6.23 -5.51
CA MET A 59 -10.82 6.16 -5.23
C MET A 59 -11.19 4.78 -4.71
N LEU A 60 -11.55 4.73 -3.45
CA LEU A 60 -12.15 3.56 -2.82
C LEU A 60 -13.62 3.42 -3.22
N ILE A 61 -14.02 2.22 -3.55
CA ILE A 61 -15.39 1.85 -3.88
C ILE A 61 -15.78 0.66 -3.01
N SER A 62 -16.84 0.78 -2.23
CA SER A 62 -17.37 -0.31 -1.40
C SER A 62 -18.88 -0.20 -1.21
N SER A 63 -19.47 -1.18 -0.52
CA SER A 63 -20.88 -1.11 -0.09
C SER A 63 -21.07 -0.43 1.26
N ASP A 64 -19.99 -0.25 2.04
CA ASP A 64 -19.96 0.41 3.34
C ASP A 64 -18.56 0.93 3.62
N ASN A 65 -18.33 2.20 3.33
CA ASN A 65 -17.03 2.83 3.49
C ASN A 65 -16.64 3.00 4.96
N ASP A 66 -17.59 3.20 5.85
CA ASP A 66 -17.30 3.37 7.28
C ASP A 66 -16.78 2.06 7.90
N MET A 67 -17.30 0.91 7.47
CA MET A 67 -16.77 -0.39 7.88
C MET A 67 -15.33 -0.59 7.38
N VAL A 68 -15.04 -0.25 6.12
CA VAL A 68 -13.68 -0.34 5.56
C VAL A 68 -12.71 0.54 6.34
N VAL A 69 -13.07 1.81 6.52
CA VAL A 69 -12.26 2.79 7.27
C VAL A 69 -12.02 2.33 8.71
N SER A 70 -13.07 1.92 9.43
CA SER A 70 -12.94 1.50 10.82
C SER A 70 -12.05 0.26 11.01
N HIS A 71 -11.90 -0.54 9.96
CA HIS A 71 -11.06 -1.73 10.00
C HIS A 71 -9.59 -1.42 9.68
N TYR A 72 -9.33 -0.63 8.63
CA TYR A 72 -7.98 -0.41 8.11
C TYR A 72 -7.30 0.85 8.65
N TRP A 73 -8.06 1.89 8.96
CA TRP A 73 -7.49 3.14 9.46
C TRP A 73 -7.29 3.06 10.97
N THR A 74 -6.03 3.00 11.40
CA THR A 74 -5.67 2.83 12.81
C THR A 74 -5.17 4.10 13.46
N ASP A 75 -4.78 5.12 12.69
CA ASP A 75 -4.11 6.33 13.17
C ASP A 75 -4.86 7.62 12.88
N ASP A 76 -4.74 8.58 13.82
CA ASP A 76 -5.21 9.96 13.66
C ASP A 76 -4.53 10.68 12.48
N ASN A 77 -3.40 10.18 11.97
CA ASN A 77 -2.67 10.72 10.82
C ASN A 77 -3.48 10.75 9.53
N LEU A 78 -4.51 9.89 9.42
CA LEU A 78 -5.43 9.87 8.28
C LEU A 78 -6.65 10.78 8.49
N ALA A 79 -6.76 11.47 9.63
CA ALA A 79 -7.88 12.34 9.95
C ALA A 79 -8.01 13.56 9.01
N GLY A 80 -6.92 13.94 8.33
CA GLY A 80 -6.90 15.03 7.34
C GLY A 80 -7.39 14.64 5.95
N ILE A 81 -7.58 13.36 5.66
CA ILE A 81 -8.03 12.89 4.34
C ILE A 81 -9.52 13.20 4.17
N ASP A 82 -9.84 13.98 3.13
CA ASP A 82 -11.23 14.26 2.78
C ASP A 82 -11.87 13.04 2.10
N LYS A 83 -12.56 12.24 2.89
CA LYS A 83 -13.27 11.03 2.44
C LYS A 83 -14.22 11.30 1.26
N SER A 84 -14.74 12.53 1.15
CA SER A 84 -15.63 12.90 0.04
C SER A 84 -14.91 12.92 -1.31
N LEU A 85 -13.59 13.05 -1.32
CA LEU A 85 -12.76 13.08 -2.53
C LEU A 85 -12.24 11.71 -2.94
N CYS A 86 -12.09 10.78 -1.98
CA CYS A 86 -11.45 9.48 -2.23
C CYS A 86 -12.37 8.27 -1.98
N PHE A 87 -13.65 8.45 -1.59
CA PHE A 87 -14.57 7.35 -1.32
C PHE A 87 -15.87 7.44 -2.10
N ILE A 88 -16.33 6.29 -2.62
CA ILE A 88 -17.67 6.09 -3.17
C ILE A 88 -18.32 4.90 -2.48
N GLU A 89 -19.50 5.14 -1.92
CA GLU A 89 -20.36 4.08 -1.42
C GLU A 89 -21.43 3.71 -2.46
N THR A 90 -21.54 2.43 -2.77
CA THR A 90 -22.53 1.95 -3.72
C THR A 90 -23.21 0.67 -3.25
N LYS A 91 -24.54 0.66 -3.25
CA LYS A 91 -25.34 -0.54 -2.93
C LYS A 91 -25.23 -1.62 -4.00
N GLU A 92 -24.77 -1.29 -5.18
CA GLU A 92 -24.61 -2.19 -6.32
C GLU A 92 -23.18 -2.71 -6.46
N PHE A 93 -22.41 -2.77 -5.38
CA PHE A 93 -21.05 -3.28 -5.40
C PHE A 93 -21.03 -4.74 -5.91
N PRO A 94 -20.14 -5.10 -6.87
CA PRO A 94 -20.02 -6.48 -7.36
C PRO A 94 -19.56 -7.42 -6.25
N SER A 95 -20.05 -8.65 -6.25
CA SER A 95 -19.56 -9.68 -5.34
C SER A 95 -18.34 -10.37 -5.96
N PHE A 96 -17.25 -10.37 -5.22
CA PHE A 96 -16.01 -11.02 -5.58
C PHE A 96 -15.81 -12.32 -4.80
N PRO A 97 -15.46 -13.46 -5.45
CA PRO A 97 -15.12 -14.69 -4.75
C PRO A 97 -13.92 -14.52 -3.81
N ASN A 98 -13.93 -15.23 -2.66
CA ASN A 98 -12.90 -15.09 -1.64
C ASN A 98 -11.55 -15.76 -1.99
N THR A 99 -11.51 -16.64 -2.96
CA THR A 99 -10.31 -17.44 -3.29
C THR A 99 -9.59 -16.95 -4.53
N GLU A 100 -10.35 -16.73 -5.60
CA GLU A 100 -9.83 -16.24 -6.87
C GLU A 100 -10.94 -15.61 -7.70
N GLY A 101 -10.60 -14.69 -8.58
CA GLY A 101 -11.56 -14.04 -9.44
C GLY A 101 -10.92 -13.06 -10.41
N ARG A 102 -11.76 -12.46 -11.24
CA ARG A 102 -11.34 -11.47 -12.22
C ARG A 102 -12.09 -10.17 -11.99
N VAL A 103 -11.37 -9.12 -11.69
CA VAL A 103 -11.89 -7.76 -11.56
C VAL A 103 -11.60 -6.99 -12.84
N ILE A 104 -12.58 -6.25 -13.32
CA ILE A 104 -12.42 -5.42 -14.50
C ILE A 104 -12.94 -4.01 -14.25
N VAL A 105 -12.26 -3.03 -14.84
CA VAL A 105 -12.71 -1.66 -15.00
C VAL A 105 -12.93 -1.42 -16.49
N CYS A 106 -14.11 -0.95 -16.88
CA CYS A 106 -14.43 -0.69 -18.26
C CYS A 106 -15.25 0.59 -18.43
N ASN A 107 -15.30 1.09 -19.66
CA ASN A 107 -16.17 2.21 -20.01
C ASN A 107 -17.61 1.74 -20.33
N LYS A 108 -18.53 2.68 -20.54
CA LYS A 108 -19.92 2.39 -20.88
C LYS A 108 -20.11 1.61 -22.20
N SER A 109 -19.11 1.61 -23.09
CA SER A 109 -19.09 0.79 -24.30
C SER A 109 -18.55 -0.62 -24.06
N ARG A 110 -18.29 -0.98 -22.79
CA ARG A 110 -17.73 -2.25 -22.34
C ARG A 110 -16.29 -2.53 -22.84
N LYS A 111 -15.57 -1.47 -23.23
CA LYS A 111 -14.14 -1.59 -23.49
C LYS A 111 -13.43 -1.68 -22.14
N ILE A 112 -12.71 -2.78 -21.91
CA ILE A 112 -11.87 -2.96 -20.72
C ILE A 112 -10.75 -1.92 -20.77
N LEU A 113 -10.55 -1.22 -19.67
CA LEU A 113 -9.51 -0.22 -19.46
C LEU A 113 -8.39 -0.78 -18.60
N ASP A 114 -8.77 -1.57 -17.60
CA ASP A 114 -7.84 -2.28 -16.73
C ASP A 114 -8.51 -3.53 -16.17
N GLU A 115 -7.69 -4.55 -15.81
CA GLU A 115 -8.18 -5.79 -15.25
C GLU A 115 -7.10 -6.51 -14.43
N VAL A 116 -7.53 -7.27 -13.43
CA VAL A 116 -6.67 -8.14 -12.64
C VAL A 116 -7.33 -9.50 -12.44
N TYR A 117 -6.53 -10.54 -12.52
CA TYR A 117 -6.89 -11.89 -12.12
C TYR A 117 -6.27 -12.14 -10.74
N TYR A 118 -7.05 -11.98 -9.68
CA TYR A 118 -6.56 -12.15 -8.31
C TYR A 118 -6.75 -13.58 -7.81
N SER A 119 -5.85 -14.01 -6.94
CA SER A 119 -5.89 -15.30 -6.26
C SER A 119 -5.30 -15.18 -4.85
N GLU A 120 -5.75 -16.02 -3.91
CA GLU A 120 -5.13 -16.14 -2.59
C GLU A 120 -3.63 -16.45 -2.65
N LYS A 121 -3.17 -17.07 -3.75
CA LYS A 121 -1.74 -17.39 -3.97
C LYS A 121 -0.87 -16.16 -4.26
N MET A 122 -1.47 -15.01 -4.56
CA MET A 122 -0.74 -13.76 -4.75
C MET A 122 -0.39 -13.09 -3.43
N HIS A 123 -0.97 -13.56 -2.32
CA HIS A 123 -0.56 -13.12 -1.01
C HIS A 123 0.80 -13.70 -0.63
N TYR A 124 1.49 -12.99 0.22
CA TYR A 124 2.80 -13.39 0.73
C TYR A 124 2.70 -14.73 1.47
N ASP A 125 3.48 -15.71 1.04
CA ASP A 125 3.42 -17.12 1.50
C ASP A 125 3.63 -17.32 3.01
N LEU A 126 4.24 -16.36 3.70
CA LEU A 126 4.51 -16.45 5.14
C LEU A 126 3.42 -15.78 6.00
N LEU A 127 2.37 -15.24 5.40
CA LEU A 127 1.20 -14.79 6.15
C LEU A 127 0.49 -16.00 6.76
N ILE A 128 0.27 -15.95 8.06
CA ILE A 128 -0.48 -17.01 8.78
C ILE A 128 -1.96 -17.00 8.36
N GLU A 129 -2.48 -15.81 8.06
CA GLU A 129 -3.88 -15.57 7.67
C GLU A 129 -3.89 -14.50 6.57
N THR A 130 -4.55 -14.77 5.47
CA THR A 130 -4.73 -13.82 4.36
C THR A 130 -6.03 -13.05 4.43
N LYS A 131 -6.93 -13.47 5.32
CA LYS A 131 -8.21 -12.82 5.52
C LYS A 131 -8.05 -11.41 6.06
N GLY A 132 -8.67 -10.44 5.39
CA GLY A 132 -8.52 -9.02 5.73
C GLY A 132 -7.23 -8.37 5.23
N VAL A 133 -6.43 -9.09 4.45
CA VAL A 133 -5.23 -8.52 3.82
C VAL A 133 -5.58 -8.08 2.41
N SER A 134 -5.25 -6.85 2.06
CA SER A 134 -5.45 -6.31 0.71
C SER A 134 -4.33 -6.76 -0.22
N LEU A 135 -4.67 -7.00 -1.49
CA LEU A 135 -3.69 -7.05 -2.56
C LEU A 135 -3.50 -5.65 -3.12
N GLU A 136 -2.29 -5.16 -3.11
CA GLU A 136 -1.91 -3.85 -3.59
C GLU A 136 -1.02 -3.96 -4.83
N ARG A 137 -1.24 -3.09 -5.80
CA ARG A 137 -0.42 -3.00 -7.00
C ARG A 137 0.90 -2.30 -6.66
N ILE A 138 2.02 -2.88 -7.10
CA ILE A 138 3.38 -2.40 -6.80
C ILE A 138 3.74 -1.25 -7.75
N SER A 139 3.67 -1.48 -9.07
CA SER A 139 4.01 -0.51 -10.10
C SER A 139 2.79 -0.17 -10.95
N PHE A 140 2.53 1.12 -11.16
CA PHE A 140 1.46 1.56 -12.06
C PHE A 140 1.88 1.53 -13.53
N GLU A 141 3.16 1.39 -13.83
CA GLU A 141 3.69 1.30 -15.20
C GLU A 141 3.65 -0.13 -15.73
N ASP A 142 3.79 -1.14 -14.86
CA ASP A 142 3.74 -2.53 -15.23
C ASP A 142 2.29 -3.01 -15.47
N GLU A 143 2.15 -4.13 -16.18
CA GLU A 143 0.83 -4.67 -16.52
C GLU A 143 0.08 -5.17 -15.27
N SER A 144 -1.20 -4.84 -15.15
CA SER A 144 -2.07 -5.30 -14.06
C SER A 144 -2.38 -6.80 -14.09
N LEU A 145 -2.18 -7.45 -15.23
CA LEU A 145 -2.31 -8.91 -15.37
C LEU A 145 -1.07 -9.68 -14.93
N ASP A 146 0.05 -9.01 -14.69
CA ASP A 146 1.25 -9.63 -14.12
C ASP A 146 1.01 -9.87 -12.62
N GLU A 147 0.90 -11.13 -12.22
CA GLU A 147 0.68 -11.50 -10.82
C GLU A 147 1.82 -11.01 -9.90
N THR A 148 3.04 -10.86 -10.43
CA THR A 148 4.20 -10.38 -9.68
C THR A 148 4.14 -8.88 -9.38
N ASN A 149 3.27 -8.14 -10.07
CA ASN A 149 3.00 -6.73 -9.83
C ASN A 149 1.98 -6.48 -8.70
N TRP A 150 1.63 -7.52 -7.95
CA TRP A 150 0.70 -7.42 -6.82
C TRP A 150 1.31 -8.04 -5.58
N HIS A 151 1.11 -7.40 -4.44
CA HIS A 151 1.61 -7.87 -3.16
C HIS A 151 0.60 -7.65 -2.05
N SER A 152 0.73 -8.41 -0.97
CA SER A 152 0.00 -8.17 0.27
C SER A 152 0.36 -6.81 0.83
N ALA A 153 -0.64 -6.03 1.23
CA ALA A 153 -0.43 -4.78 1.94
C ALA A 153 0.39 -4.99 3.22
N SER A 154 1.17 -4.00 3.59
CA SER A 154 2.07 -4.06 4.74
C SER A 154 1.31 -4.18 6.07
N TYR A 155 1.93 -4.89 7.03
CA TYR A 155 1.48 -4.94 8.42
C TYR A 155 1.36 -3.54 9.05
N ASN A 156 2.28 -2.63 8.72
CA ASN A 156 2.34 -1.28 9.32
C ASN A 156 1.13 -0.41 9.00
N VAL A 157 0.41 -0.71 7.93
CA VAL A 157 -0.84 -0.06 7.53
C VAL A 157 -2.07 -0.92 7.81
N ASN A 158 -1.97 -1.79 8.80
CA ASN A 158 -3.04 -2.73 9.17
C ASN A 158 -3.55 -3.56 7.98
N TYR A 159 -2.63 -3.94 7.08
CA TYR A 159 -2.90 -4.77 5.89
C TYR A 159 -3.84 -4.15 4.84
N GLY A 160 -3.92 -2.82 4.76
CA GLY A 160 -4.67 -2.13 3.71
C GLY A 160 -4.55 -0.62 3.77
N THR A 161 -4.59 0.02 2.59
CA THR A 161 -4.44 1.48 2.41
C THR A 161 -5.65 2.10 1.70
N PRO A 162 -6.90 1.86 2.15
CA PRO A 162 -8.08 2.32 1.44
C PRO A 162 -8.14 3.85 1.37
N GLY A 163 -8.10 4.39 0.15
CA GLY A 163 -8.24 5.82 -0.15
C GLY A 163 -6.93 6.62 -0.15
N TYR A 164 -5.79 5.98 0.04
CA TYR A 164 -4.49 6.61 -0.02
C TYR A 164 -3.44 5.69 -0.67
N GLU A 165 -2.21 6.15 -0.74
CA GLU A 165 -1.13 5.47 -1.46
C GLU A 165 -0.89 4.05 -0.94
N ASN A 166 -0.76 3.10 -1.88
CA ASN A 166 -0.47 1.71 -1.57
C ASN A 166 0.83 1.57 -0.78
N SER A 167 0.82 0.77 0.28
CA SER A 167 2.00 0.53 1.12
C SER A 167 3.15 -0.16 0.37
N MET A 168 2.84 -0.77 -0.76
CA MET A 168 3.77 -1.48 -1.63
C MET A 168 4.04 -0.73 -2.95
N ALA A 169 3.51 0.52 -3.11
CA ALA A 169 3.72 1.28 -4.33
C ALA A 169 5.20 1.58 -4.54
N MET A 170 5.72 1.16 -5.66
CA MET A 170 6.96 1.67 -6.22
C MET A 170 6.62 2.94 -6.99
N ASN A 171 6.72 4.08 -6.33
CA ASN A 171 6.87 5.33 -7.06
C ASN A 171 8.20 5.28 -7.78
N ASP A 172 8.31 5.85 -8.99
CA ASP A 172 9.58 5.94 -9.73
C ASP A 172 10.67 6.53 -8.82
N ILE A 173 11.26 5.66 -8.03
CA ILE A 173 12.49 5.98 -7.32
C ILE A 173 13.51 6.02 -8.45
N GLU A 174 13.86 7.23 -8.90
CA GLU A 174 15.04 7.43 -9.74
C GLU A 174 16.11 6.47 -9.23
N GLU A 175 16.68 5.64 -10.13
CA GLU A 175 17.66 4.60 -9.86
C GLU A 175 18.48 4.89 -8.59
N VAL A 176 17.96 4.49 -7.43
CA VAL A 176 18.80 4.43 -6.23
C VAL A 176 19.66 3.21 -6.43
N ALA A 177 20.89 3.50 -6.85
CA ALA A 177 21.94 2.55 -7.11
C ALA A 177 21.90 1.35 -6.16
N ASP A 178 22.25 0.17 -6.67
CA ASP A 178 22.84 -1.07 -6.11
C ASP A 178 23.02 -1.20 -4.58
N GLU A 179 22.32 -0.41 -3.76
CA GLU A 179 22.42 -0.41 -2.31
C GLU A 179 21.35 -1.33 -1.70
N GLU A 180 21.79 -2.26 -0.87
CA GLU A 180 20.93 -3.20 -0.14
C GLU A 180 19.96 -2.50 0.85
N VAL A 181 20.29 -1.29 1.29
CA VAL A 181 19.48 -0.45 2.19
C VAL A 181 19.61 1.00 1.75
N TYR A 182 18.49 1.68 1.61
CA TYR A 182 18.41 3.08 1.20
C TYR A 182 17.44 3.88 2.06
N ILE A 183 17.51 5.21 2.02
CA ILE A 183 16.61 6.12 2.76
C ILE A 183 16.08 7.19 1.81
N ILE A 184 14.77 7.37 1.78
CA ILE A 184 14.13 8.36 0.91
C ILE A 184 12.98 9.06 1.65
N PRO A 185 12.98 10.39 1.67
CA PRO A 185 14.13 11.26 1.42
C PRO A 185 15.18 11.16 2.54
N GLU A 186 16.44 11.49 2.25
CA GLU A 186 17.49 11.55 3.27
C GLU A 186 17.35 12.75 4.23
N ILE A 187 16.57 13.75 3.84
CA ILE A 187 16.24 14.94 4.64
C ILE A 187 14.72 15.09 4.61
N PHE A 188 14.07 15.08 5.77
CA PHE A 188 12.63 15.27 5.87
C PHE A 188 12.28 16.21 7.04
N SER A 189 11.11 16.82 6.97
CA SER A 189 10.62 17.76 8.00
C SER A 189 9.25 17.34 8.49
N PRO A 190 9.14 16.61 9.62
CA PRO A 190 7.89 16.08 10.12
C PRO A 190 7.03 17.17 10.77
N ASP A 191 6.65 18.22 10.02
CA ASP A 191 5.89 19.35 10.51
C ASP A 191 4.37 19.26 10.22
N GLY A 192 3.95 18.25 9.44
CA GLY A 192 2.55 17.96 9.13
C GLY A 192 2.00 18.84 8.02
N ASP A 193 2.85 19.42 7.17
CA ASP A 193 2.42 20.26 6.05
C ASP A 193 2.08 19.42 4.78
N GLY A 194 2.30 18.11 4.83
CA GLY A 194 2.03 17.17 3.75
C GLY A 194 3.17 17.06 2.73
N PHE A 195 4.34 17.60 3.05
CA PHE A 195 5.51 17.54 2.18
C PHE A 195 6.75 17.07 2.95
N ASP A 196 7.31 15.92 2.56
CA ASP A 196 8.46 15.29 3.24
C ASP A 196 8.29 15.15 4.75
N ASP A 197 7.07 14.82 5.21
CA ASP A 197 6.76 14.62 6.62
C ASP A 197 7.33 13.32 7.19
N ASN A 198 7.68 12.36 6.32
CA ASN A 198 8.17 11.04 6.68
C ASN A 198 9.38 10.68 5.84
N CYS A 199 10.19 9.74 6.31
CA CYS A 199 11.18 9.08 5.48
C CYS A 199 10.99 7.57 5.44
N ALA A 200 11.21 6.98 4.28
CA ALA A 200 11.19 5.53 4.08
C ALA A 200 12.59 4.96 4.24
N VAL A 201 12.73 3.92 5.05
CA VAL A 201 13.91 3.07 5.13
C VAL A 201 13.62 1.84 4.27
N GLY A 202 14.10 1.86 3.03
CA GLY A 202 13.93 0.79 2.06
C GLY A 202 15.06 -0.23 2.13
N TYR A 203 14.76 -1.46 1.73
CA TYR A 203 15.74 -2.54 1.61
C TYR A 203 15.44 -3.39 0.38
N ARG A 204 16.52 -3.92 -0.24
CA ARG A 204 16.47 -4.83 -1.37
C ARG A 204 17.59 -5.87 -1.26
N PHE A 205 17.24 -7.14 -1.16
CA PHE A 205 18.18 -8.26 -0.99
C PHE A 205 18.09 -9.22 -2.17
N ILE A 206 19.21 -9.86 -2.51
CA ILE A 206 19.25 -10.86 -3.59
C ILE A 206 18.64 -12.19 -3.12
N GLU A 207 18.64 -12.47 -1.83
CA GLU A 207 18.16 -13.72 -1.23
C GLU A 207 17.01 -13.45 -0.27
N ASN A 208 16.07 -14.38 -0.17
CA ASN A 208 14.93 -14.34 0.74
C ASN A 208 15.25 -14.97 2.10
N GLY A 209 14.43 -14.66 3.10
CA GLY A 209 14.48 -15.32 4.40
C GLY A 209 15.32 -14.61 5.45
N PHE A 210 15.53 -13.31 5.28
CA PHE A 210 16.18 -12.49 6.30
C PHE A 210 15.20 -12.08 7.41
N THR A 211 15.73 -12.01 8.63
CA THR A 211 15.08 -11.33 9.75
C THR A 211 15.76 -9.99 9.96
N LEU A 212 14.98 -8.94 10.10
CA LEU A 212 15.46 -7.56 10.20
C LEU A 212 15.18 -6.95 11.57
N ASN A 213 16.16 -6.18 12.07
CA ASN A 213 15.96 -5.13 13.05
C ASN A 213 16.28 -3.79 12.39
N ILE A 214 15.41 -2.79 12.54
CA ILE A 214 15.66 -1.42 12.11
C ILE A 214 15.49 -0.52 13.31
N SER A 215 16.56 0.21 13.67
CA SER A 215 16.60 1.10 14.82
C SER A 215 17.16 2.46 14.45
N ILE A 216 16.59 3.51 15.01
CA ILE A 216 17.01 4.89 14.82
C ILE A 216 17.78 5.34 16.06
N PHE A 217 18.93 5.96 15.85
CA PHE A 217 19.78 6.52 16.89
C PHE A 217 20.00 8.01 16.65
N ASN A 218 20.06 8.79 17.70
CA ASN A 218 20.51 10.18 17.61
C ASN A 218 22.02 10.27 17.41
N SER A 219 22.53 11.48 17.21
CA SER A 219 23.97 11.75 16.95
C SER A 219 24.91 11.36 18.09
N ILE A 220 24.40 11.18 19.31
CA ILE A 220 25.20 10.71 20.48
C ILE A 220 25.05 9.20 20.73
N GLY A 221 24.38 8.47 19.81
CA GLY A 221 24.27 7.01 19.85
C GLY A 221 23.18 6.48 20.79
N VAL A 222 22.26 7.31 21.24
CA VAL A 222 21.08 6.86 22.00
C VAL A 222 20.00 6.42 21.00
N MET A 223 19.45 5.22 21.17
CA MET A 223 18.33 4.73 20.39
C MET A 223 17.08 5.56 20.72
N VAL A 224 16.44 6.11 19.70
CA VAL A 224 15.22 6.93 19.83
C VAL A 224 13.99 6.19 19.35
N ARG A 225 14.11 5.30 18.34
CA ARG A 225 13.01 4.54 17.78
C ARG A 225 13.44 3.16 17.35
N SER A 226 12.58 2.17 17.56
CA SER A 226 12.71 0.84 16.98
C SER A 226 11.59 0.62 15.95
N LEU A 227 11.93 0.69 14.67
CA LEU A 227 10.97 0.55 13.59
C LEU A 227 10.60 -0.91 13.31
N LEU A 228 11.59 -1.82 13.35
CA LEU A 228 11.37 -3.25 13.20
C LEU A 228 12.17 -4.03 14.26
N ARG A 229 11.56 -5.10 14.79
CA ARG A 229 12.21 -6.03 15.73
C ARG A 229 11.96 -7.46 15.29
N ASN A 230 13.04 -8.19 15.00
CA ASN A 230 13.00 -9.61 14.62
C ASN A 230 11.91 -9.94 13.59
N SER A 231 11.74 -9.05 12.62
CA SER A 231 10.69 -9.19 11.60
C SER A 231 11.26 -9.95 10.41
N LEU A 232 10.61 -11.06 10.06
CA LEU A 232 10.92 -11.75 8.81
C LEU A 232 10.43 -10.87 7.66
N VAL A 233 11.28 -10.68 6.65
CA VAL A 233 11.01 -9.78 5.53
C VAL A 233 11.18 -10.51 4.21
N SER A 234 10.55 -9.98 3.15
CA SER A 234 10.80 -10.39 1.78
C SER A 234 12.17 -9.87 1.29
N ASP A 235 12.49 -10.16 0.05
CA ASP A 235 13.69 -9.65 -0.62
C ASP A 235 13.70 -8.13 -0.78
N GLU A 236 12.51 -7.50 -0.86
CA GLU A 236 12.36 -6.06 -0.99
C GLU A 236 11.22 -5.53 -0.11
N GLY A 237 11.36 -4.30 0.38
CA GLY A 237 10.34 -3.63 1.18
C GLY A 237 10.84 -2.33 1.79
N PHE A 238 9.97 -1.67 2.54
CA PHE A 238 10.33 -0.47 3.27
C PHE A 238 9.56 -0.33 4.58
N VAL A 239 10.08 0.51 5.47
CA VAL A 239 9.42 0.91 6.72
C VAL A 239 9.51 2.42 6.84
N VAL A 240 8.41 3.06 7.23
CA VAL A 240 8.34 4.51 7.35
C VAL A 240 8.72 4.95 8.75
N TRP A 241 9.53 6.01 8.85
CA TRP A 241 9.77 6.75 10.07
C TRP A 241 9.15 8.14 10.00
N ASP A 242 8.28 8.43 10.95
CA ASP A 242 7.50 9.66 11.09
C ASP A 242 8.23 10.77 11.88
N GLY A 243 9.50 10.60 12.17
CA GLY A 243 10.26 11.55 13.00
C GLY A 243 9.88 11.55 14.48
N CYS A 244 9.20 10.49 14.96
CA CYS A 244 8.87 10.32 16.38
C CYS A 244 9.74 9.26 17.04
N ASP A 245 9.89 9.37 18.37
CA ASP A 245 10.51 8.36 19.22
C ASP A 245 9.53 7.21 19.56
N ASP A 246 9.95 6.24 20.38
CA ASP A 246 9.13 5.11 20.80
C ASP A 246 7.91 5.52 21.67
N ASP A 247 7.92 6.73 22.25
CA ASP A 247 6.84 7.31 23.06
C ASP A 247 5.93 8.26 22.24
N ALA A 248 6.07 8.23 20.90
CA ALA A 248 5.34 9.09 19.94
C ALA A 248 5.60 10.60 20.13
N HIS A 249 6.71 10.99 20.73
CA HIS A 249 7.13 12.38 20.77
C HIS A 249 8.00 12.69 19.55
N ARG A 250 7.75 13.85 18.93
CA ARG A 250 8.60 14.33 17.83
C ARG A 250 10.03 14.51 18.30
N VAL A 251 10.98 13.97 17.54
CA VAL A 251 12.40 14.11 17.86
C VAL A 251 12.90 15.52 17.50
N GLU A 252 13.97 15.96 18.13
CA GLU A 252 14.60 17.25 17.83
C GLU A 252 15.22 17.24 16.42
N PRO A 253 15.20 18.38 15.72
CA PRO A 253 15.89 18.50 14.44
C PRO A 253 17.38 18.18 14.55
N GLY A 254 17.89 17.41 13.59
CA GLY A 254 19.29 17.00 13.65
C GLY A 254 19.59 15.78 12.81
N ILE A 255 20.78 15.25 12.99
CA ILE A 255 21.28 14.07 12.29
C ILE A 255 20.92 12.81 13.11
N TYR A 256 20.37 11.82 12.44
CA TYR A 256 20.05 10.53 12.98
C TYR A 256 20.72 9.42 12.19
N ILE A 257 20.95 8.29 12.84
CA ILE A 257 21.56 7.10 12.23
C ILE A 257 20.51 5.99 12.23
N VAL A 258 20.17 5.53 11.03
CA VAL A 258 19.38 4.33 10.82
C VAL A 258 20.31 3.14 10.81
N GLN A 259 20.18 2.24 11.77
CA GLN A 259 20.91 0.97 11.82
C GLN A 259 19.97 -0.16 11.42
N VAL A 260 20.35 -0.88 10.37
CA VAL A 260 19.68 -2.09 9.90
C VAL A 260 20.55 -3.29 10.23
N GLU A 261 20.01 -4.27 10.95
CA GLU A 261 20.67 -5.54 11.23
C GLU A 261 19.93 -6.65 10.51
N LEU A 262 20.61 -7.34 9.60
CA LEU A 262 20.11 -8.48 8.86
C LEU A 262 20.61 -9.76 9.50
N PHE A 263 19.72 -10.70 9.73
CA PHE A 263 20.02 -12.04 10.20
C PHE A 263 19.62 -13.03 9.12
N ASP A 264 20.57 -13.86 8.65
CA ASP A 264 20.27 -14.94 7.75
C ASP A 264 19.86 -16.22 8.50
N LEU A 265 19.35 -17.21 7.75
CA LEU A 265 18.95 -18.51 8.30
C LEU A 265 20.14 -19.32 8.90
N LYS A 266 21.39 -18.90 8.64
CA LYS A 266 22.60 -19.55 9.15
C LYS A 266 23.12 -18.88 10.42
N GLY A 267 22.47 -17.80 10.85
CA GLY A 267 22.86 -17.04 12.04
C GLY A 267 23.93 -15.97 11.80
N ASN A 268 24.27 -15.68 10.54
CA ASN A 268 25.14 -14.56 10.24
C ASN A 268 24.40 -13.25 10.42
N VAL A 269 25.12 -12.20 10.86
CA VAL A 269 24.57 -10.88 11.09
C VAL A 269 25.31 -9.88 10.24
N LYS A 270 24.58 -9.15 9.36
CA LYS A 270 25.10 -8.00 8.63
C LYS A 270 24.50 -6.72 9.21
N ARG A 271 25.35 -5.70 9.42
CA ARG A 271 24.93 -4.39 9.93
C ARG A 271 25.18 -3.32 8.88
N ILE A 272 24.15 -2.58 8.55
CA ILE A 272 24.21 -1.45 7.63
C ILE A 272 23.78 -0.20 8.38
N ARG A 273 24.47 0.93 8.16
CA ARG A 273 24.13 2.20 8.76
C ARG A 273 23.98 3.26 7.67
N LYS A 274 22.92 4.02 7.79
CA LYS A 274 22.60 5.15 6.92
C LYS A 274 22.33 6.38 7.76
N VAL A 275 22.49 7.54 7.16
CA VAL A 275 22.23 8.81 7.81
C VAL A 275 20.93 9.38 7.29
N VAL A 276 20.14 9.97 8.17
CA VAL A 276 18.94 10.73 7.85
C VAL A 276 18.94 12.02 8.64
N VAL A 277 18.40 13.09 8.05
CA VAL A 277 18.33 14.40 8.69
C VAL A 277 16.87 14.77 8.94
N VAL A 278 16.55 15.06 10.19
CA VAL A 278 15.29 15.70 10.56
C VAL A 278 15.50 17.21 10.51
N ALA A 279 14.79 17.87 9.60
CA ALA A 279 14.85 19.32 9.42
C ALA A 279 13.66 20.04 10.08
N THR A 280 13.78 21.33 10.23
CA THR A 280 12.66 22.25 10.44
C THR A 280 12.55 23.16 9.23
N LYS A 281 11.35 23.48 8.83
CA LYS A 281 11.11 24.65 7.97
C LYS A 281 11.15 25.94 8.76
#